data_9e513712daa7b7fa72bec325c20e377c
#
_entry.id   9e513712daa7b7fa72bec325c20e377c
#
_cell.length_a   1.000
_cell.length_b   1.000
_cell.length_c   1.000
_cell.angle_alpha   90.00
_cell.angle_beta   90.00
_cell.angle_gamma   90.00
#
_symmetry.space_group_name_H-M   'P 1'
#
loop_
_entity.id
_entity.type
_entity.pdbx_description
1 polymer ?
#
loop_
_entity_poly.entity_id
_entity_poly.type
_entity_poly.pdbx_seq_one_letter_code
_entity_poly.pdbx_strand_id
1 'polypeptide(L)'
;MNEEQELQRGLKNRHVQLISIGGAIGTGLFLGSGKSIQLAGPSILLAYLITGCICFFIMRALGELLLSNTNNHSFLDFVAEYLGKKAAFITGWTYWFCWVSIAMADLTAIGMYVRYWAPGVPQWLPELIALGLLLCLNMVAVSLFGELEFWFALIKVVAIIAFILVGAYMILTHYTTDIGTASITNLWSHGGFFPTGAKGFILAFQMVTFAFAGIELVGLVAGETENPEKVLPEAINNIPIRIILFYLGSLFVIMAIYPWNSLNPDNSPFVEVFSEIGITIAASLINLVVLSAAASACNSAIYSTGRMLRSLAQEGSAPKKFKKLTTHHVPGNALTFSTIVIFISVILNYVMPSEVFTLVSSIATTCFLFIWSMLVYTHMKYRKSILGKKAHSFKMPLYPFSNYLVFLYMAFVCVVLFLGKDTRIALLLTPVWFLLLLLIYHMK
;
A
#
# COMPACT_ATOMS: atom_id res chain seq x y z
N MET A 1 11.42 -1.01 39.44
CA MET A 1 10.87 -1.95 38.43
C MET A 1 9.95 -1.11 37.56
N ASN A 2 10.44 -0.65 36.41
CA ASN A 2 9.58 0.01 35.43
C ASN A 2 8.86 -1.10 34.68
N GLU A 3 7.56 -1.24 34.88
CA GLU A 3 6.70 -2.00 34.00
C GLU A 3 6.87 -1.38 32.58
N GLU A 4 7.54 -2.07 31.70
CA GLU A 4 7.48 -1.79 30.28
C GLU A 4 6.02 -1.95 29.89
N GLN A 5 5.34 -0.83 29.65
CA GLN A 5 3.96 -0.82 29.19
C GLN A 5 3.95 -1.48 27.82
N GLU A 6 3.63 -2.77 27.79
CA GLU A 6 3.43 -3.52 26.54
C GLU A 6 2.20 -2.96 25.80
N LEU A 7 2.28 -3.01 24.48
CA LEU A 7 1.14 -2.70 23.62
C LEU A 7 0.02 -3.71 23.94
N GLN A 8 -1.17 -3.23 24.28
CA GLN A 8 -2.31 -4.12 24.58
C GLN A 8 -2.68 -4.91 23.31
N ARG A 9 -2.72 -6.25 23.42
CA ARG A 9 -3.29 -7.15 22.42
C ARG A 9 -4.80 -6.97 22.38
N GLY A 10 -5.28 -5.97 21.63
CA GLY A 10 -6.68 -5.57 21.60
C GLY A 10 -7.41 -5.84 20.29
N LEU A 11 -6.73 -6.38 19.27
CA LEU A 11 -7.31 -6.61 17.96
C LEU A 11 -7.97 -7.99 17.87
N LYS A 12 -9.29 -8.01 17.69
CA LYS A 12 -10.08 -9.22 17.46
C LYS A 12 -9.83 -9.76 16.05
N ASN A 13 -10.04 -11.07 15.84
CA ASN A 13 -9.87 -11.74 14.53
C ASN A 13 -10.60 -10.98 13.38
N ARG A 14 -11.81 -10.47 13.61
CA ARG A 14 -12.56 -9.67 12.63
C ARG A 14 -11.82 -8.41 12.19
N HIS A 15 -11.13 -7.73 13.13
CA HIS A 15 -10.36 -6.53 12.82
C HIS A 15 -9.18 -6.87 11.93
N VAL A 16 -8.41 -7.91 12.25
CA VAL A 16 -7.24 -8.33 11.48
C VAL A 16 -7.61 -8.79 10.07
N GLN A 17 -8.68 -9.57 9.93
CA GLN A 17 -9.17 -10.02 8.62
C GLN A 17 -9.54 -8.82 7.72
N LEU A 18 -10.30 -7.85 8.23
CA LEU A 18 -10.71 -6.68 7.47
C LEU A 18 -9.58 -5.67 7.27
N ILE A 19 -8.72 -5.43 8.27
CA ILE A 19 -7.52 -4.60 8.13
C ILE A 19 -6.60 -5.18 7.04
N SER A 20 -6.43 -6.51 7.00
CA SER A 20 -5.62 -7.16 5.98
C SER A 20 -6.21 -7.06 4.57
N ILE A 21 -7.55 -6.98 4.44
CA ILE A 21 -8.23 -6.75 3.16
C ILE A 21 -8.19 -5.26 2.80
N GLY A 22 -8.60 -4.42 3.71
CA GLY A 22 -8.73 -2.97 3.48
C GLY A 22 -7.39 -2.26 3.37
N GLY A 23 -6.34 -2.74 4.04
CA GLY A 23 -5.00 -2.18 3.97
C GLY A 23 -4.34 -2.34 2.59
N ALA A 24 -4.71 -3.39 1.84
CA ALA A 24 -4.24 -3.59 0.47
C ALA A 24 -5.06 -2.76 -0.56
N ILE A 25 -6.26 -2.29 -0.20
CA ILE A 25 -7.14 -1.50 -1.07
C ILE A 25 -6.98 -0.01 -0.71
N GLY A 26 -6.06 0.66 -1.36
CA GLY A 26 -5.74 2.07 -1.15
C GLY A 26 -5.77 2.91 -2.43
N THR A 27 -5.15 4.06 -2.38
CA THR A 27 -5.05 5.02 -3.49
C THR A 27 -4.32 4.46 -4.71
N GLY A 28 -3.45 3.48 -4.54
CA GLY A 28 -2.80 2.77 -5.64
C GLY A 28 -3.79 2.07 -6.57
N LEU A 29 -4.88 1.47 -6.04
CA LEU A 29 -5.95 0.90 -6.85
C LEU A 29 -6.91 2.01 -7.34
N PHE A 30 -7.41 2.84 -6.43
CA PHE A 30 -8.48 3.78 -6.78
C PHE A 30 -8.05 4.96 -7.65
N LEU A 31 -6.83 5.45 -7.51
CA LEU A 31 -6.28 6.55 -8.30
C LEU A 31 -5.19 6.08 -9.27
N GLY A 32 -4.23 5.32 -8.77
CA GLY A 32 -3.08 4.86 -9.54
C GLY A 32 -3.44 3.96 -10.72
N SER A 33 -4.59 3.26 -10.65
CA SER A 33 -5.07 2.46 -11.78
C SER A 33 -5.39 3.29 -13.02
N GLY A 34 -5.82 4.55 -12.91
CA GLY A 34 -6.04 5.43 -14.04
C GLY A 34 -4.78 5.60 -14.90
N LYS A 35 -3.66 5.97 -14.25
CA LYS A 35 -2.34 6.09 -14.92
C LYS A 35 -1.86 4.76 -15.49
N SER A 36 -2.07 3.67 -14.77
CA SER A 36 -1.65 2.34 -15.22
C SER A 36 -2.46 1.85 -16.41
N ILE A 37 -3.77 2.10 -16.44
CA ILE A 37 -4.64 1.77 -17.58
C ILE A 37 -4.21 2.57 -18.81
N GLN A 38 -3.94 3.86 -18.66
CA GLN A 38 -3.46 4.70 -19.76
C GLN A 38 -2.12 4.21 -20.34
N LEU A 39 -1.21 3.69 -19.48
CA LEU A 39 0.08 3.16 -19.92
C LEU A 39 -0.05 1.81 -20.64
N ALA A 40 -0.86 0.89 -20.12
CA ALA A 40 -0.87 -0.51 -20.55
C ALA A 40 -2.12 -0.94 -21.30
N GLY A 41 -3.22 -0.18 -21.19
CA GLY A 41 -4.53 -0.63 -21.66
C GLY A 41 -4.97 -1.91 -20.94
N PRO A 42 -5.71 -2.81 -21.62
CA PRO A 42 -6.20 -4.06 -21.01
C PRO A 42 -5.10 -5.00 -20.50
N SER A 43 -3.88 -4.91 -21.03
CA SER A 43 -2.75 -5.73 -20.58
C SER A 43 -2.37 -5.49 -19.11
N ILE A 44 -2.86 -4.41 -18.50
CA ILE A 44 -2.68 -4.14 -17.07
C ILE A 44 -3.21 -5.28 -16.18
N LEU A 45 -4.25 -5.98 -16.61
CA LEU A 45 -4.77 -7.15 -15.89
C LEU A 45 -3.68 -8.20 -15.68
N LEU A 46 -2.85 -8.44 -16.70
CA LEU A 46 -1.72 -9.35 -16.59
C LEU A 46 -0.63 -8.79 -15.65
N ALA A 47 -0.37 -7.48 -15.68
CA ALA A 47 0.57 -6.86 -14.76
C ALA A 47 0.14 -7.01 -13.29
N TYR A 48 -1.14 -6.80 -12.98
CA TYR A 48 -1.69 -7.03 -11.64
C TYR A 48 -1.63 -8.50 -11.23
N LEU A 49 -1.89 -9.44 -12.15
CA LEU A 49 -1.79 -10.87 -11.88
C LEU A 49 -0.35 -11.27 -11.53
N ILE A 50 0.62 -10.83 -12.34
CA ILE A 50 2.05 -11.11 -12.12
C ILE A 50 2.51 -10.54 -10.78
N THR A 51 2.24 -9.25 -10.54
CA THR A 51 2.61 -8.58 -9.29
C THR A 51 1.95 -9.26 -8.08
N GLY A 52 0.68 -9.61 -8.20
CA GLY A 52 -0.05 -10.30 -7.17
C GLY A 52 0.52 -11.68 -6.81
N CYS A 53 0.96 -12.45 -7.80
CA CYS A 53 1.66 -13.72 -7.56
C CYS A 53 2.98 -13.50 -6.80
N ILE A 54 3.73 -12.47 -7.16
CA ILE A 54 4.98 -12.10 -6.45
C ILE A 54 4.68 -11.69 -5.00
N CYS A 55 3.67 -10.84 -4.79
CA CYS A 55 3.23 -10.42 -3.47
C CYS A 55 2.78 -11.61 -2.60
N PHE A 56 2.11 -12.58 -3.18
CA PHE A 56 1.76 -13.83 -2.49
C PHE A 56 3.01 -14.56 -1.96
N PHE A 57 4.06 -14.69 -2.79
CA PHE A 57 5.33 -15.31 -2.33
C PHE A 57 5.99 -14.49 -1.23
N ILE A 58 6.01 -13.15 -1.34
CA ILE A 58 6.56 -12.29 -0.28
C ILE A 58 5.80 -12.50 1.03
N MET A 59 4.47 -12.54 0.98
CA MET A 59 3.64 -12.75 2.15
C MET A 59 3.78 -14.16 2.75
N ARG A 60 4.01 -15.18 1.90
CA ARG A 60 4.33 -16.53 2.37
C ARG A 60 5.67 -16.57 3.11
N ALA A 61 6.69 -15.84 2.62
CA ALA A 61 7.97 -15.71 3.29
C ALA A 61 7.83 -14.98 4.64
N LEU A 62 7.07 -13.88 4.68
CA LEU A 62 6.77 -13.14 5.90
C LEU A 62 6.04 -14.01 6.93
N GLY A 63 4.97 -14.67 6.51
CA GLY A 63 4.18 -15.53 7.40
C GLY A 63 4.99 -16.71 7.95
N GLU A 64 5.85 -17.30 7.15
CA GLU A 64 6.75 -18.37 7.62
C GLU A 64 7.74 -17.87 8.67
N LEU A 65 8.32 -16.66 8.50
CA LEU A 65 9.18 -16.04 9.52
C LEU A 65 8.41 -15.77 10.81
N LEU A 66 7.27 -15.08 10.73
CA LEU A 66 6.50 -14.71 11.92
C LEU A 66 6.00 -15.90 12.72
N LEU A 67 5.62 -17.00 12.04
CA LEU A 67 5.16 -18.23 12.69
C LEU A 67 6.33 -19.10 13.21
N SER A 68 7.56 -18.83 12.80
CA SER A 68 8.73 -19.55 13.28
C SER A 68 9.14 -19.15 14.70
N ASN A 69 8.85 -17.92 15.10
CA ASN A 69 9.10 -17.39 16.44
C ASN A 69 8.08 -16.29 16.78
N THR A 70 7.01 -16.68 17.47
CA THR A 70 5.92 -15.79 17.86
C THR A 70 6.28 -14.81 18.99
N ASN A 71 7.49 -14.90 19.56
CA ASN A 71 8.02 -13.92 20.50
C ASN A 71 8.56 -12.66 19.80
N ASN A 72 8.88 -12.76 18.51
CA ASN A 72 9.26 -11.61 17.71
C ASN A 72 8.01 -10.82 17.33
N HIS A 73 8.04 -9.51 17.57
CA HIS A 73 6.88 -8.64 17.40
C HIS A 73 6.78 -8.06 15.97
N SER A 74 7.89 -8.10 15.22
CA SER A 74 7.96 -7.53 13.88
C SER A 74 8.95 -8.28 13.00
N PHE A 75 8.82 -8.13 11.67
CA PHE A 75 9.80 -8.71 10.75
C PHE A 75 11.20 -8.09 10.92
N LEU A 76 11.33 -6.90 11.52
CA LEU A 76 12.60 -6.24 11.80
C LEU A 76 13.43 -7.03 12.83
N ASP A 77 12.76 -7.69 13.78
CA ASP A 77 13.43 -8.54 14.76
C ASP A 77 14.16 -9.71 14.05
N PHE A 78 13.51 -10.29 13.04
CA PHE A 78 14.15 -11.31 12.20
C PHE A 78 15.27 -10.74 11.35
N VAL A 79 15.14 -9.52 10.83
CA VAL A 79 16.25 -8.85 10.12
C VAL A 79 17.43 -8.65 11.06
N ALA A 80 17.19 -8.23 12.31
CA ALA A 80 18.25 -8.08 13.32
C ALA A 80 18.92 -9.41 13.65
N GLU A 81 18.14 -10.49 13.81
CA GLU A 81 18.61 -11.82 14.15
C GLU A 81 19.47 -12.44 13.03
N TYR A 82 19.00 -12.40 11.78
CA TYR A 82 19.65 -13.10 10.66
C TYR A 82 20.61 -12.25 9.83
N LEU A 83 20.48 -10.92 9.83
CA LEU A 83 21.29 -9.99 9.03
C LEU A 83 22.08 -8.98 9.88
N GLY A 84 21.79 -8.92 11.18
CA GLY A 84 22.49 -8.07 12.15
C GLY A 84 21.89 -6.67 12.32
N LYS A 85 22.33 -6.00 13.39
CA LYS A 85 21.78 -4.70 13.85
C LYS A 85 21.86 -3.58 12.82
N LYS A 86 22.93 -3.55 12.02
CA LYS A 86 23.09 -2.53 10.96
C LYS A 86 22.01 -2.68 9.87
N ALA A 87 21.74 -3.91 9.45
CA ALA A 87 20.69 -4.19 8.48
C ALA A 87 19.31 -3.82 9.03
N ALA A 88 19.01 -4.18 10.27
CA ALA A 88 17.76 -3.83 10.94
C ALA A 88 17.58 -2.31 11.08
N PHE A 89 18.65 -1.56 11.42
CA PHE A 89 18.63 -0.10 11.46
C PHE A 89 18.22 0.52 10.12
N ILE A 90 18.91 0.11 9.03
CA ILE A 90 18.63 0.64 7.69
C ILE A 90 17.22 0.26 7.25
N THR A 91 16.82 -1.00 7.47
CA THR A 91 15.48 -1.50 7.09
C THR A 91 14.38 -0.78 7.87
N GLY A 92 14.55 -0.57 9.18
CA GLY A 92 13.56 0.08 10.02
C GLY A 92 13.35 1.55 9.65
N TRP A 93 14.40 2.33 9.44
CA TRP A 93 14.29 3.71 8.99
C TRP A 93 13.72 3.84 7.58
N THR A 94 14.08 2.92 6.66
CA THR A 94 13.52 2.89 5.31
C THR A 94 12.05 2.50 5.34
N TYR A 95 11.63 1.60 6.25
CA TYR A 95 10.22 1.23 6.40
C TYR A 95 9.38 2.37 6.99
N TRP A 96 9.92 3.13 7.96
CA TRP A 96 9.30 4.36 8.43
C TRP A 96 9.11 5.37 7.29
N PHE A 97 10.16 5.60 6.48
CA PHE A 97 10.10 6.53 5.36
C PHE A 97 9.13 6.06 4.26
N CYS A 98 9.02 4.75 4.06
CA CYS A 98 8.03 4.15 3.18
C CYS A 98 6.60 4.53 3.58
N TRP A 99 6.24 4.35 4.87
CA TRP A 99 4.94 4.73 5.39
C TRP A 99 4.66 6.23 5.35
N VAL A 100 5.69 7.05 5.55
CA VAL A 100 5.61 8.51 5.33
C VAL A 100 5.24 8.80 3.87
N SER A 101 5.90 8.14 2.91
CA SER A 101 5.63 8.34 1.48
C SER A 101 4.25 7.87 1.07
N ILE A 102 3.74 6.77 1.66
CA ILE A 102 2.34 6.32 1.46
C ILE A 102 1.37 7.39 1.98
N ALA A 103 1.57 7.90 3.20
CA ALA A 103 0.72 8.95 3.75
C ALA A 103 0.70 10.22 2.88
N MET A 104 1.86 10.58 2.30
CA MET A 104 1.95 11.70 1.34
C MET A 104 1.13 11.43 0.07
N ALA A 105 1.18 10.20 -0.48
CA ALA A 105 0.39 9.80 -1.65
C ALA A 105 -1.11 9.82 -1.36
N ASP A 106 -1.51 9.30 -0.18
CA ASP A 106 -2.90 9.26 0.24
C ASP A 106 -3.47 10.66 0.48
N LEU A 107 -2.70 11.57 1.09
CA LEU A 107 -3.08 12.98 1.24
C LEU A 107 -3.28 13.66 -0.12
N THR A 108 -2.34 13.44 -1.05
CA THR A 108 -2.45 13.97 -2.41
C THR A 108 -3.74 13.48 -3.08
N ALA A 109 -4.08 12.20 -2.94
CA ALA A 109 -5.33 11.65 -3.45
C ALA A 109 -6.56 12.27 -2.77
N ILE A 110 -6.54 12.51 -1.46
CA ILE A 110 -7.62 13.22 -0.74
C ILE A 110 -7.86 14.59 -1.37
N GLY A 111 -6.80 15.36 -1.65
CA GLY A 111 -6.88 16.65 -2.32
C GLY A 111 -7.56 16.56 -3.68
N MET A 112 -7.19 15.56 -4.50
CA MET A 112 -7.78 15.31 -5.81
C MET A 112 -9.27 14.93 -5.71
N TYR A 113 -9.65 14.05 -4.79
CA TYR A 113 -11.03 13.62 -4.62
C TYR A 113 -11.96 14.74 -4.12
N VAL A 114 -11.50 15.63 -3.26
CA VAL A 114 -12.27 16.79 -2.81
C VAL A 114 -12.54 17.76 -3.96
N ARG A 115 -11.59 17.93 -4.87
CA ARG A 115 -11.77 18.78 -6.05
C ARG A 115 -12.87 18.30 -7.01
N TYR A 116 -13.27 17.04 -6.94
CA TYR A 116 -14.43 16.55 -7.70
C TYR A 116 -15.71 17.35 -7.37
N TRP A 117 -15.95 17.69 -6.11
CA TRP A 117 -17.12 18.51 -5.70
C TRP A 117 -16.82 20.00 -5.65
N ALA A 118 -15.56 20.37 -5.44
CA ALA A 118 -15.13 21.75 -5.26
C ALA A 118 -13.90 22.08 -6.14
N PRO A 119 -14.06 22.14 -7.48
CA PRO A 119 -12.93 22.31 -8.40
C PRO A 119 -12.18 23.64 -8.23
N GLY A 120 -12.80 24.64 -7.63
CA GLY A 120 -12.16 25.94 -7.31
C GLY A 120 -11.27 25.92 -6.06
N VAL A 121 -11.30 24.85 -5.25
CA VAL A 121 -10.47 24.74 -4.06
C VAL A 121 -9.05 24.27 -4.45
N PRO A 122 -7.99 24.96 -4.00
CA PRO A 122 -6.64 24.51 -4.25
C PRO A 122 -6.38 23.18 -3.55
N GLN A 123 -5.70 22.24 -4.24
CA GLN A 123 -5.52 20.86 -3.81
C GLN A 123 -4.89 20.72 -2.43
N TRP A 124 -3.92 21.57 -2.09
CA TRP A 124 -3.20 21.54 -0.79
C TRP A 124 -4.10 21.82 0.42
N LEU A 125 -5.21 22.55 0.24
CA LEU A 125 -6.05 22.97 1.38
C LEU A 125 -6.82 21.81 2.02
N PRO A 126 -7.57 20.95 1.28
CA PRO A 126 -8.16 19.75 1.87
C PRO A 126 -7.11 18.77 2.41
N GLU A 127 -5.91 18.72 1.83
CA GLU A 127 -4.81 17.90 2.35
C GLU A 127 -4.35 18.38 3.74
N LEU A 128 -4.17 19.69 3.90
CA LEU A 128 -3.80 20.28 5.18
C LEU A 128 -4.85 20.01 6.26
N ILE A 129 -6.13 20.19 5.92
CA ILE A 129 -7.25 19.92 6.84
C ILE A 129 -7.27 18.43 7.22
N ALA A 130 -7.16 17.53 6.24
CA ALA A 130 -7.13 16.08 6.47
C ALA A 130 -5.95 15.68 7.36
N LEU A 131 -4.74 16.20 7.09
CA LEU A 131 -3.55 15.92 7.91
C LEU A 131 -3.74 16.34 9.37
N GLY A 132 -4.30 17.52 9.60
CA GLY A 132 -4.61 18.03 10.95
C GLY A 132 -5.64 17.16 11.67
N LEU A 133 -6.74 16.80 10.99
CA LEU A 133 -7.78 15.92 11.54
C LEU A 133 -7.25 14.52 11.87
N LEU A 134 -6.49 13.91 10.95
CA LEU A 134 -5.91 12.58 11.15
C LEU A 134 -4.86 12.57 12.26
N LEU A 135 -4.05 13.62 12.40
CA LEU A 135 -3.14 13.75 13.53
C LEU A 135 -3.93 13.82 14.86
N CYS A 136 -4.97 14.65 14.93
CA CYS A 136 -5.81 14.75 16.12
C CYS A 136 -6.42 13.39 16.48
N LEU A 137 -6.98 12.68 15.51
CA LEU A 137 -7.54 11.32 15.72
C LEU A 137 -6.50 10.35 16.27
N ASN A 138 -5.30 10.35 15.71
CA ASN A 138 -4.22 9.48 16.18
C ASN A 138 -3.67 9.84 17.57
N MET A 139 -3.88 11.07 18.02
CA MET A 139 -3.46 11.50 19.37
C MET A 139 -4.46 11.12 20.47
N VAL A 140 -5.73 10.87 20.13
CA VAL A 140 -6.82 10.70 21.15
C VAL A 140 -6.92 9.28 21.66
N ALA A 141 -6.93 8.23 20.82
CA ALA A 141 -7.06 6.85 21.32
C ALA A 141 -6.66 5.78 20.29
N VAL A 142 -5.89 4.80 20.76
CA VAL A 142 -5.52 3.59 19.99
C VAL A 142 -6.72 2.66 19.74
N SER A 143 -7.64 2.56 20.70
CA SER A 143 -8.82 1.69 20.58
C SER A 143 -9.79 2.14 19.48
N LEU A 144 -9.87 3.43 19.22
CA LEU A 144 -10.69 4.00 18.15
C LEU A 144 -10.16 3.65 16.76
N PHE A 145 -8.85 3.49 16.63
CA PHE A 145 -8.20 3.13 15.36
C PHE A 145 -8.73 1.80 14.80
N GLY A 146 -8.79 0.74 15.62
CA GLY A 146 -9.23 -0.58 15.16
C GLY A 146 -10.68 -0.62 14.68
N GLU A 147 -11.59 0.09 15.38
CA GLU A 147 -13.01 0.17 14.99
C GLU A 147 -13.20 1.04 13.73
N LEU A 148 -12.52 2.17 13.63
CA LEU A 148 -12.60 3.02 12.44
C LEU A 148 -12.07 2.29 11.20
N GLU A 149 -10.91 1.63 11.32
CA GLU A 149 -10.31 0.88 10.22
C GLU A 149 -11.20 -0.30 9.78
N PHE A 150 -11.87 -0.98 10.71
CA PHE A 150 -12.85 -2.01 10.41
C PHE A 150 -14.00 -1.47 9.53
N TRP A 151 -14.62 -0.35 9.93
CA TRP A 151 -15.74 0.23 9.19
C TRP A 151 -15.30 0.78 7.81
N PHE A 152 -14.16 1.44 7.74
CA PHE A 152 -13.60 1.89 6.46
C PHE A 152 -13.28 0.73 5.53
N ALA A 153 -12.69 -0.35 6.05
CA ALA A 153 -12.41 -1.54 5.26
C ALA A 153 -13.69 -2.20 4.74
N LEU A 154 -14.73 -2.28 5.58
CA LEU A 154 -16.05 -2.83 5.19
C LEU A 154 -16.69 -1.99 4.07
N ILE A 155 -16.68 -0.65 4.20
CA ILE A 155 -17.20 0.26 3.16
C ILE A 155 -16.48 0.05 1.83
N LYS A 156 -15.14 -0.03 1.83
CA LYS A 156 -14.34 -0.28 0.62
C LYS A 156 -14.73 -1.60 -0.06
N VAL A 157 -14.80 -2.68 0.72
CA VAL A 157 -15.13 -4.02 0.22
C VAL A 157 -16.54 -4.06 -0.38
N VAL A 158 -17.53 -3.56 0.34
CA VAL A 158 -18.92 -3.50 -0.13
C VAL A 158 -19.03 -2.66 -1.40
N ALA A 159 -18.37 -1.51 -1.44
CA ALA A 159 -18.41 -0.61 -2.59
C ALA A 159 -17.79 -1.26 -3.84
N ILE A 160 -16.64 -1.95 -3.72
CA ILE A 160 -16.02 -2.62 -4.88
C ILE A 160 -16.89 -3.79 -5.35
N ILE A 161 -17.46 -4.57 -4.44
CA ILE A 161 -18.38 -5.65 -4.83
C ILE A 161 -19.60 -5.09 -5.53
N ALA A 162 -20.22 -4.04 -4.99
CA ALA A 162 -21.35 -3.37 -5.64
C ALA A 162 -20.97 -2.83 -7.02
N PHE A 163 -19.79 -2.21 -7.13
CA PHE A 163 -19.24 -1.72 -8.40
C PHE A 163 -19.11 -2.85 -9.44
N ILE A 164 -18.54 -3.99 -9.05
CA ILE A 164 -18.39 -5.15 -9.93
C ILE A 164 -19.75 -5.71 -10.36
N LEU A 165 -20.72 -5.80 -9.44
CA LEU A 165 -22.06 -6.31 -9.74
C LEU A 165 -22.82 -5.39 -10.70
N VAL A 166 -22.79 -4.07 -10.46
CA VAL A 166 -23.41 -3.08 -11.34
C VAL A 166 -22.75 -3.12 -12.73
N GLY A 167 -21.42 -3.18 -12.78
CA GLY A 167 -20.70 -3.26 -14.04
C GLY A 167 -20.98 -4.57 -14.80
N ALA A 168 -21.04 -5.70 -14.09
CA ALA A 168 -21.44 -6.98 -14.69
C ALA A 168 -22.87 -6.90 -15.29
N TYR A 169 -23.81 -6.28 -14.58
CA TYR A 169 -25.16 -6.03 -15.09
C TYR A 169 -25.12 -5.18 -16.37
N MET A 170 -24.34 -4.07 -16.39
CA MET A 170 -24.21 -3.21 -17.59
C MET A 170 -23.63 -3.98 -18.79
N ILE A 171 -22.62 -4.83 -18.56
CA ILE A 171 -22.02 -5.66 -19.62
C ILE A 171 -23.03 -6.68 -20.15
N LEU A 172 -23.77 -7.36 -19.29
CA LEU A 172 -24.75 -8.38 -19.66
C LEU A 172 -25.95 -7.79 -20.42
N THR A 173 -26.36 -6.58 -20.08
CA THR A 173 -27.47 -5.86 -20.74
C THR A 173 -27.04 -5.04 -21.94
N HIS A 174 -25.74 -5.05 -22.29
CA HIS A 174 -25.19 -4.18 -23.34
C HIS A 174 -25.61 -2.71 -23.17
N TYR A 175 -25.50 -2.22 -21.93
CA TYR A 175 -25.91 -0.85 -21.61
C TYR A 175 -25.14 0.13 -22.46
N THR A 176 -25.87 1.02 -23.17
CA THR A 176 -25.29 2.01 -24.08
C THR A 176 -25.12 3.34 -23.33
N THR A 177 -23.93 3.90 -23.39
CA THR A 177 -23.56 5.22 -22.87
C THR A 177 -23.25 6.16 -24.02
N ASP A 178 -23.07 7.44 -23.75
CA ASP A 178 -22.68 8.43 -24.77
C ASP A 178 -21.30 8.12 -25.40
N ILE A 179 -20.48 7.30 -24.74
CA ILE A 179 -19.11 6.95 -25.15
C ILE A 179 -19.04 5.59 -25.85
N GLY A 180 -20.06 4.76 -25.70
CA GLY A 180 -20.12 3.44 -26.32
C GLY A 180 -20.97 2.45 -25.55
N THR A 181 -20.99 1.20 -26.02
CA THR A 181 -21.76 0.12 -25.41
C THR A 181 -20.86 -0.69 -24.48
N ALA A 182 -21.32 -0.94 -23.25
CA ALA A 182 -20.64 -1.82 -22.29
C ALA A 182 -20.53 -3.24 -22.87
N SER A 183 -19.32 -3.70 -23.10
CA SER A 183 -19.04 -5.01 -23.70
C SER A 183 -17.64 -5.50 -23.35
N ILE A 184 -17.49 -6.80 -23.20
CA ILE A 184 -16.18 -7.45 -23.06
C ILE A 184 -15.28 -7.15 -24.27
N THR A 185 -15.85 -6.89 -25.44
CA THR A 185 -15.10 -6.55 -26.67
C THR A 185 -14.29 -5.28 -26.54
N ASN A 186 -14.63 -4.38 -25.62
CA ASN A 186 -13.87 -3.14 -25.36
C ASN A 186 -12.42 -3.41 -24.94
N LEU A 187 -12.12 -4.62 -24.39
CA LEU A 187 -10.75 -5.00 -24.07
C LEU A 187 -9.89 -5.28 -25.30
N TRP A 188 -10.48 -5.43 -26.49
CA TRP A 188 -9.75 -5.74 -27.74
C TRP A 188 -10.00 -4.75 -28.86
N SER A 189 -11.16 -4.07 -28.88
CA SER A 189 -11.58 -3.21 -29.98
C SER A 189 -10.76 -1.93 -30.15
N HIS A 190 -10.04 -1.50 -29.10
CA HIS A 190 -9.29 -0.23 -29.07
C HIS A 190 -7.78 -0.48 -29.11
N GLY A 191 -7.29 -1.20 -30.11
CA GLY A 191 -5.85 -1.46 -30.30
C GLY A 191 -5.37 -2.81 -29.78
N GLY A 192 -6.30 -3.74 -29.46
CA GLY A 192 -5.98 -5.09 -28.96
C GLY A 192 -5.67 -5.11 -27.46
N PHE A 193 -5.22 -6.26 -26.97
CA PHE A 193 -4.92 -6.45 -25.54
C PHE A 193 -3.66 -5.72 -25.07
N PHE A 194 -2.69 -5.47 -25.97
CA PHE A 194 -1.46 -4.70 -25.74
C PHE A 194 -1.41 -3.44 -26.62
N PRO A 195 -2.35 -2.47 -26.47
CA PRO A 195 -2.50 -1.37 -27.41
C PRO A 195 -1.31 -0.42 -27.44
N THR A 196 -0.56 -0.31 -26.37
CA THR A 196 0.65 0.53 -26.21
C THR A 196 1.94 -0.27 -26.40
N GLY A 197 1.82 -1.55 -26.78
CA GLY A 197 2.93 -2.48 -26.95
C GLY A 197 3.65 -2.82 -25.63
N ALA A 198 4.80 -3.48 -25.76
CA ALA A 198 5.59 -3.93 -24.61
C ALA A 198 6.06 -2.77 -23.71
N LYS A 199 6.35 -1.60 -24.29
CA LYS A 199 6.86 -0.46 -23.53
C LYS A 199 5.84 0.05 -22.51
N GLY A 200 4.59 0.27 -22.92
CA GLY A 200 3.55 0.75 -21.99
C GLY A 200 3.22 -0.30 -20.94
N PHE A 201 3.11 -1.57 -21.33
CA PHE A 201 2.92 -2.69 -20.40
C PHE A 201 4.01 -2.73 -19.32
N ILE A 202 5.30 -2.60 -19.70
CA ILE A 202 6.42 -2.62 -18.77
C ILE A 202 6.37 -1.40 -17.82
N LEU A 203 6.14 -0.20 -18.35
CA LEU A 203 6.13 1.03 -17.54
C LEU A 203 5.00 1.05 -16.50
N ALA A 204 3.89 0.36 -16.72
CA ALA A 204 2.80 0.28 -15.77
C ALA A 204 3.16 -0.44 -14.46
N PHE A 205 4.19 -1.30 -14.45
CA PHE A 205 4.55 -2.10 -13.26
C PHE A 205 4.98 -1.25 -12.05
N GLN A 206 5.47 -0.03 -12.23
CA GLN A 206 5.78 0.85 -11.10
C GLN A 206 4.51 1.14 -10.27
N MET A 207 3.46 1.63 -10.91
CA MET A 207 2.21 1.98 -10.24
C MET A 207 1.45 0.72 -9.78
N VAL A 208 1.51 -0.36 -10.57
CA VAL A 208 0.94 -1.66 -10.18
C VAL A 208 1.63 -2.18 -8.91
N THR A 209 2.96 -2.08 -8.80
CA THR A 209 3.69 -2.46 -7.58
C THR A 209 3.28 -1.59 -6.40
N PHE A 210 3.14 -0.27 -6.60
CA PHE A 210 2.64 0.64 -5.58
C PHE A 210 1.23 0.28 -5.11
N ALA A 211 0.36 -0.19 -6.01
CA ALA A 211 -1.01 -0.60 -5.64
C ALA A 211 -1.07 -1.79 -4.66
N PHE A 212 0.01 -2.56 -4.53
CA PHE A 212 0.15 -3.63 -3.53
C PHE A 212 0.86 -3.17 -2.26
N ALA A 213 1.21 -1.88 -2.15
CA ALA A 213 1.80 -1.30 -0.94
C ALA A 213 0.87 -1.50 0.26
N GLY A 214 1.45 -1.88 1.40
CA GLY A 214 0.68 -2.12 2.63
C GLY A 214 0.18 -3.55 2.80
N ILE A 215 0.41 -4.46 1.84
CA ILE A 215 0.05 -5.88 1.99
C ILE A 215 0.72 -6.52 3.21
N GLU A 216 1.91 -6.05 3.58
CA GLU A 216 2.67 -6.51 4.74
C GLU A 216 2.16 -5.98 6.10
N LEU A 217 1.15 -5.09 6.11
CA LEU A 217 0.47 -4.66 7.34
C LEU A 217 -0.02 -5.85 8.18
N VAL A 218 -0.42 -6.94 7.52
CA VAL A 218 -0.76 -8.20 8.19
C VAL A 218 0.37 -8.65 9.11
N GLY A 219 1.63 -8.45 8.70
CA GLY A 219 2.79 -8.80 9.51
C GLY A 219 3.02 -7.88 10.72
N LEU A 220 2.67 -6.59 10.62
CA LEU A 220 2.73 -5.66 11.76
C LEU A 220 1.63 -5.94 12.79
N VAL A 221 0.43 -6.26 12.29
CA VAL A 221 -0.75 -6.52 13.12
C VAL A 221 -0.69 -7.92 13.76
N ALA A 222 0.09 -8.83 13.20
CA ALA A 222 0.25 -10.20 13.68
C ALA A 222 0.73 -10.28 15.14
N GLY A 223 1.66 -9.40 15.53
CA GLY A 223 2.17 -9.30 16.91
C GLY A 223 1.11 -8.82 17.92
N GLU A 224 -0.01 -8.29 17.46
CA GLU A 224 -1.11 -7.74 18.28
C GLU A 224 -2.36 -8.61 18.27
N THR A 225 -2.32 -9.79 17.61
CA THR A 225 -3.47 -10.71 17.52
C THR A 225 -3.49 -11.74 18.65
N GLU A 226 -4.70 -12.15 19.05
CA GLU A 226 -4.88 -13.18 20.07
C GLU A 226 -4.41 -14.57 19.62
N ASN A 227 -4.46 -14.90 18.30
CA ASN A 227 -4.11 -16.21 17.74
C ASN A 227 -3.36 -16.10 16.40
N PRO A 228 -2.10 -15.67 16.39
CA PRO A 228 -1.35 -15.44 15.14
C PRO A 228 -1.18 -16.72 14.29
N GLU A 229 -1.05 -17.89 14.93
CA GLU A 229 -0.88 -19.19 14.25
C GLU A 229 -2.08 -19.58 13.36
N LYS A 230 -3.28 -19.12 13.68
CA LYS A 230 -4.49 -19.36 12.88
C LYS A 230 -4.77 -18.21 11.91
N VAL A 231 -4.65 -16.98 12.39
CA VAL A 231 -5.06 -15.79 11.65
C VAL A 231 -4.13 -15.47 10.49
N LEU A 232 -2.81 -15.59 10.67
CA LEU A 232 -1.83 -15.31 9.61
C LEU A 232 -1.94 -16.24 8.41
N PRO A 233 -1.98 -17.59 8.58
CA PRO A 233 -2.16 -18.49 7.45
C PRO A 233 -3.43 -18.21 6.65
N GLU A 234 -4.54 -17.95 7.35
CA GLU A 234 -5.82 -17.66 6.72
C GLU A 234 -5.77 -16.34 5.92
N ALA A 235 -5.25 -15.29 6.53
CA ALA A 235 -5.11 -13.99 5.87
C ALA A 235 -4.24 -14.07 4.62
N ILE A 236 -3.10 -14.77 4.68
CA ILE A 236 -2.15 -14.89 3.57
C ILE A 236 -2.69 -15.80 2.46
N ASN A 237 -3.31 -16.92 2.80
CA ASN A 237 -3.86 -17.85 1.80
C ASN A 237 -5.04 -17.25 1.02
N ASN A 238 -5.73 -16.25 1.58
CA ASN A 238 -6.83 -15.55 0.91
C ASN A 238 -6.36 -14.43 -0.04
N ILE A 239 -5.05 -14.10 -0.07
CA ILE A 239 -4.51 -13.05 -0.96
C ILE A 239 -4.84 -13.28 -2.44
N PRO A 240 -4.69 -14.50 -3.02
CA PRO A 240 -5.03 -14.71 -4.42
C PRO A 240 -6.50 -14.40 -4.76
N ILE A 241 -7.42 -14.78 -3.88
CA ILE A 241 -8.86 -14.50 -4.06
C ILE A 241 -9.11 -12.99 -4.03
N ARG A 242 -8.45 -12.28 -3.11
CA ARG A 242 -8.54 -10.81 -3.01
C ARG A 242 -8.04 -10.12 -4.27
N ILE A 243 -6.91 -10.58 -4.81
CA ILE A 243 -6.34 -10.03 -6.05
C ILE A 243 -7.30 -10.24 -7.22
N ILE A 244 -7.81 -11.45 -7.40
CA ILE A 244 -8.73 -11.76 -8.48
C ILE A 244 -10.01 -10.92 -8.36
N LEU A 245 -10.60 -10.85 -7.18
CA LEU A 245 -11.88 -10.16 -6.99
C LEU A 245 -11.72 -8.64 -7.04
N PHE A 246 -10.84 -8.08 -6.18
CA PHE A 246 -10.80 -6.63 -5.99
C PHE A 246 -9.97 -5.90 -7.04
N TYR A 247 -8.88 -6.48 -7.52
CA TYR A 247 -8.03 -5.83 -8.53
C TYR A 247 -8.46 -6.23 -9.95
N LEU A 248 -8.36 -7.51 -10.30
CA LEU A 248 -8.68 -7.95 -11.66
C LEU A 248 -10.15 -7.75 -12.00
N GLY A 249 -11.06 -8.10 -11.07
CA GLY A 249 -12.51 -7.96 -11.28
C GLY A 249 -12.94 -6.51 -11.51
N SER A 250 -12.48 -5.58 -10.67
CA SER A 250 -12.83 -4.15 -10.82
C SER A 250 -12.22 -3.53 -12.06
N LEU A 251 -10.94 -3.77 -12.35
CA LEU A 251 -10.27 -3.23 -13.53
C LEU A 251 -10.83 -3.82 -14.84
N PHE A 252 -11.18 -5.11 -14.85
CA PHE A 252 -11.85 -5.74 -15.97
C PHE A 252 -13.19 -5.04 -16.26
N VAL A 253 -14.00 -4.83 -15.23
CA VAL A 253 -15.29 -4.16 -15.35
C VAL A 253 -15.14 -2.71 -15.85
N ILE A 254 -14.19 -1.95 -15.30
CA ILE A 254 -13.91 -0.58 -15.76
C ILE A 254 -13.66 -0.56 -17.27
N MET A 255 -12.73 -1.38 -17.75
CA MET A 255 -12.34 -1.37 -19.17
C MET A 255 -13.37 -2.06 -20.08
N ALA A 256 -14.26 -2.88 -19.55
CA ALA A 256 -15.37 -3.45 -20.32
C ALA A 256 -16.53 -2.45 -20.47
N ILE A 257 -16.75 -1.56 -19.50
CA ILE A 257 -17.78 -0.50 -19.61
C ILE A 257 -17.25 0.69 -20.41
N TYR A 258 -16.01 1.07 -20.20
CA TYR A 258 -15.41 2.30 -20.67
C TYR A 258 -14.15 2.00 -21.48
N PRO A 259 -14.01 2.51 -22.72
CA PRO A 259 -12.80 2.34 -23.49
C PRO A 259 -11.58 2.86 -22.73
N TRP A 260 -10.54 2.04 -22.62
CA TRP A 260 -9.36 2.36 -21.81
C TRP A 260 -8.68 3.69 -22.19
N ASN A 261 -8.71 4.05 -23.46
CA ASN A 261 -8.11 5.27 -24.02
C ASN A 261 -8.91 6.55 -23.78
N SER A 262 -10.14 6.43 -23.26
CA SER A 262 -11.00 7.57 -22.93
C SER A 262 -10.91 7.96 -21.44
N LEU A 263 -10.28 7.12 -20.59
CA LEU A 263 -10.09 7.40 -19.17
C LEU A 263 -9.08 8.53 -18.96
N ASN A 264 -9.36 9.45 -18.03
CA ASN A 264 -8.41 10.49 -17.64
C ASN A 264 -7.42 9.92 -16.59
N PRO A 265 -6.10 9.95 -16.84
CA PRO A 265 -5.09 9.39 -15.91
C PRO A 265 -5.01 10.12 -14.56
N ASP A 266 -5.53 11.34 -14.47
CA ASP A 266 -5.49 12.16 -13.26
C ASP A 266 -6.75 12.01 -12.38
N ASN A 267 -7.75 11.25 -12.85
CA ASN A 267 -8.98 10.96 -12.12
C ASN A 267 -9.02 9.52 -11.63
N SER A 268 -9.88 9.24 -10.66
CA SER A 268 -10.19 7.87 -10.30
C SER A 268 -11.06 7.22 -11.37
N PRO A 269 -10.62 6.14 -12.03
CA PRO A 269 -11.45 5.48 -13.05
C PRO A 269 -12.74 4.90 -12.47
N PHE A 270 -12.78 4.60 -11.17
CA PHE A 270 -14.00 4.17 -10.49
C PHE A 270 -15.08 5.25 -10.41
N VAL A 271 -14.67 6.51 -10.25
CA VAL A 271 -15.57 7.68 -10.22
C VAL A 271 -15.98 8.07 -11.63
N GLU A 272 -15.00 8.08 -12.54
CA GLU A 272 -15.16 8.55 -13.91
C GLU A 272 -16.16 7.70 -14.68
N VAL A 273 -16.12 6.37 -14.54
CA VAL A 273 -17.09 5.47 -15.17
C VAL A 273 -18.54 5.86 -14.87
N PHE A 274 -18.88 6.24 -13.63
CA PHE A 274 -20.26 6.64 -13.30
C PHE A 274 -20.57 8.10 -13.63
N SER A 275 -19.57 8.96 -13.62
CA SER A 275 -19.73 10.37 -14.03
C SER A 275 -20.09 10.47 -15.50
N GLU A 276 -19.35 9.75 -16.34
CA GLU A 276 -19.51 9.81 -17.81
C GLU A 276 -20.79 9.10 -18.33
N ILE A 277 -21.31 8.13 -17.59
CA ILE A 277 -22.60 7.51 -17.94
C ILE A 277 -23.82 8.31 -17.42
N GLY A 278 -23.58 9.51 -16.86
CA GLY A 278 -24.65 10.43 -16.43
C GLY A 278 -25.26 10.11 -15.06
N ILE A 279 -24.74 9.13 -14.31
CA ILE A 279 -25.25 8.78 -12.97
C ILE A 279 -24.45 9.55 -11.89
N THR A 280 -24.66 10.88 -11.84
CA THR A 280 -23.92 11.79 -10.96
C THR A 280 -24.01 11.45 -9.46
N ILE A 281 -25.14 10.91 -9.01
CA ILE A 281 -25.33 10.47 -7.62
C ILE A 281 -24.42 9.28 -7.33
N ALA A 282 -24.36 8.28 -8.23
CA ALA A 282 -23.47 7.13 -8.06
C ALA A 282 -21.99 7.55 -8.12
N ALA A 283 -21.60 8.44 -9.03
CA ALA A 283 -20.27 9.01 -9.11
C ALA A 283 -19.88 9.71 -7.81
N SER A 284 -20.77 10.54 -7.23
CA SER A 284 -20.53 11.21 -5.96
C SER A 284 -20.42 10.24 -4.79
N LEU A 285 -21.25 9.18 -4.74
CA LEU A 285 -21.14 8.13 -3.71
C LEU A 285 -19.83 7.37 -3.81
N ILE A 286 -19.41 6.99 -5.01
CA ILE A 286 -18.12 6.31 -5.21
C ILE A 286 -16.97 7.25 -4.88
N ASN A 287 -17.05 8.54 -5.24
CA ASN A 287 -16.04 9.51 -4.87
C ASN A 287 -15.92 9.64 -3.33
N LEU A 288 -17.04 9.61 -2.61
CA LEU A 288 -17.02 9.57 -1.14
C LEU A 288 -16.36 8.30 -0.60
N VAL A 289 -16.61 7.15 -1.23
CA VAL A 289 -15.96 5.88 -0.85
C VAL A 289 -14.46 5.94 -1.10
N VAL A 290 -13.99 6.39 -2.26
CA VAL A 290 -12.55 6.45 -2.55
C VAL A 290 -11.85 7.51 -1.70
N LEU A 291 -12.52 8.61 -1.37
CA LEU A 291 -12.05 9.60 -0.39
C LEU A 291 -11.90 8.97 1.00
N SER A 292 -12.90 8.24 1.46
CA SER A 292 -12.85 7.54 2.75
C SER A 292 -11.75 6.46 2.77
N ALA A 293 -11.53 5.81 1.62
CA ALA A 293 -10.46 4.83 1.45
C ALA A 293 -9.07 5.47 1.57
N ALA A 294 -8.87 6.63 0.93
CA ALA A 294 -7.62 7.38 1.04
C ALA A 294 -7.39 7.90 2.48
N ALA A 295 -8.44 8.41 3.13
CA ALA A 295 -8.37 8.88 4.51
C ALA A 295 -8.02 7.74 5.49
N SER A 296 -8.63 6.55 5.31
CA SER A 296 -8.31 5.35 6.08
C SER A 296 -6.86 4.89 5.86
N ALA A 297 -6.40 4.82 4.61
CA ALA A 297 -5.03 4.42 4.29
C ALA A 297 -4.01 5.41 4.89
N CYS A 298 -4.26 6.71 4.76
CA CYS A 298 -3.46 7.76 5.37
C CYS A 298 -3.44 7.66 6.91
N ASN A 299 -4.59 7.39 7.54
CA ASN A 299 -4.69 7.17 8.98
C ASN A 299 -3.83 5.99 9.44
N SER A 300 -3.91 4.86 8.73
CA SER A 300 -3.09 3.68 9.00
C SER A 300 -1.59 3.94 8.79
N ALA A 301 -1.24 4.74 7.80
CA ALA A 301 0.14 5.13 7.54
C ALA A 301 0.69 6.03 8.66
N ILE A 302 -0.03 7.06 9.09
CA ILE A 302 0.35 7.94 10.20
C ILE A 302 0.53 7.10 11.49
N TYR A 303 -0.44 6.23 11.80
CA TYR A 303 -0.37 5.32 12.93
C TYR A 303 0.88 4.45 12.91
N SER A 304 1.17 3.85 11.77
CA SER A 304 2.34 2.98 11.57
C SER A 304 3.66 3.72 11.75
N THR A 305 3.78 4.97 11.24
CA THR A 305 4.99 5.77 11.39
C THR A 305 5.32 6.08 12.86
N GLY A 306 4.31 6.38 13.68
CA GLY A 306 4.51 6.64 15.11
C GLY A 306 5.02 5.40 15.87
N ARG A 307 4.44 4.23 15.60
CA ARG A 307 4.86 2.97 16.22
C ARG A 307 6.24 2.55 15.76
N MET A 308 6.55 2.70 14.49
CA MET A 308 7.85 2.38 13.93
C MET A 308 8.97 3.20 14.59
N LEU A 309 8.80 4.53 14.69
CA LEU A 309 9.79 5.38 15.36
C LEU A 309 9.93 5.04 16.86
N ARG A 310 8.84 4.66 17.52
CA ARG A 310 8.91 4.21 18.92
C ARG A 310 9.70 2.91 19.03
N SER A 311 9.44 1.92 18.18
CA SER A 311 10.18 0.65 18.15
C SER A 311 11.66 0.90 17.91
N LEU A 312 12.02 1.68 16.89
CA LEU A 312 13.41 2.07 16.63
C LEU A 312 14.06 2.78 17.83
N ALA A 313 13.31 3.62 18.56
CA ALA A 313 13.81 4.27 19.74
C ALA A 313 14.02 3.27 20.90
N GLN A 314 13.13 2.29 21.10
CA GLN A 314 13.26 1.24 22.09
C GLN A 314 14.53 0.39 21.86
N GLU A 315 14.82 0.04 20.61
CA GLU A 315 16.06 -0.63 20.21
C GLU A 315 17.31 0.28 20.29
N GLY A 316 17.14 1.55 20.66
CA GLY A 316 18.18 2.55 20.65
C GLY A 316 18.57 3.02 19.23
N SER A 317 17.79 2.73 18.19
CA SER A 317 18.03 3.10 16.80
C SER A 317 17.46 4.44 16.39
N ALA A 318 16.73 5.11 17.31
CA ALA A 318 16.19 6.47 17.15
C ALA A 318 16.30 7.28 18.47
N PRO A 319 16.12 8.60 18.43
CA PRO A 319 16.18 9.44 19.61
C PRO A 319 15.26 8.99 20.75
N LYS A 320 15.77 8.98 21.98
CA LYS A 320 15.04 8.53 23.19
C LYS A 320 13.70 9.23 23.41
N LYS A 321 13.53 10.48 22.91
CA LYS A 321 12.27 11.23 23.00
C LYS A 321 11.08 10.54 22.35
N PHE A 322 11.32 9.67 21.35
CA PHE A 322 10.27 8.92 20.66
C PHE A 322 9.75 7.71 21.45
N LYS A 323 10.42 7.30 22.54
CA LYS A 323 9.92 6.26 23.47
C LYS A 323 8.72 6.72 24.28
N LYS A 324 8.62 8.04 24.57
CA LYS A 324 7.61 8.59 25.48
C LYS A 324 6.20 8.41 24.92
N LEU A 325 5.32 7.88 25.74
CA LEU A 325 3.89 7.82 25.50
C LEU A 325 3.18 9.01 26.14
N THR A 326 2.08 9.44 25.56
CA THR A 326 1.13 10.37 26.15
C THR A 326 0.28 9.68 27.23
N THR A 327 -0.56 10.44 27.93
CA THR A 327 -1.56 9.90 28.90
C THR A 327 -2.52 8.90 28.24
N HIS A 328 -2.71 8.98 26.92
CA HIS A 328 -3.54 8.06 26.13
C HIS A 328 -2.74 6.89 25.52
N HIS A 329 -1.55 6.59 26.03
CA HIS A 329 -0.65 5.53 25.56
C HIS A 329 -0.24 5.63 24.07
N VAL A 330 -0.18 6.86 23.54
CA VAL A 330 0.16 7.14 22.14
C VAL A 330 1.59 7.72 22.07
N PRO A 331 2.42 7.33 21.09
CA PRO A 331 3.77 7.87 20.90
C PRO A 331 3.73 9.28 20.26
N GLY A 332 3.24 10.28 21.03
CA GLY A 332 2.91 11.62 20.51
C GLY A 332 4.08 12.32 19.84
N ASN A 333 5.30 12.25 20.41
CA ASN A 333 6.49 12.88 19.81
C ASN A 333 6.86 12.26 18.46
N ALA A 334 6.70 10.93 18.34
CA ALA A 334 6.99 10.21 17.10
C ALA A 334 5.96 10.54 16.02
N LEU A 335 4.68 10.59 16.40
CA LEU A 335 3.58 11.00 15.49
C LEU A 335 3.75 12.43 15.02
N THR A 336 4.03 13.38 15.92
CA THR A 336 4.26 14.79 15.54
C THR A 336 5.42 14.91 14.57
N PHE A 337 6.54 14.25 14.84
CA PHE A 337 7.70 14.27 13.94
C PHE A 337 7.34 13.72 12.56
N SER A 338 6.68 12.56 12.50
CA SER A 338 6.24 11.95 11.22
C SER A 338 5.29 12.88 10.48
N THR A 339 4.33 13.50 11.17
CA THR A 339 3.37 14.44 10.56
C THR A 339 4.06 15.68 10.00
N ILE A 340 5.10 16.21 10.66
CA ILE A 340 5.90 17.32 10.12
C ILE A 340 6.58 16.91 8.81
N VAL A 341 7.09 15.69 8.72
CA VAL A 341 7.69 15.21 7.47
C VAL A 341 6.62 14.98 6.40
N ILE A 342 5.46 14.42 6.76
CA ILE A 342 4.33 14.24 5.84
C ILE A 342 3.80 15.58 5.33
N PHE A 343 3.83 16.64 6.15
CA PHE A 343 3.42 18.00 5.74
C PHE A 343 4.21 18.54 4.54
N ILE A 344 5.40 18.00 4.25
CA ILE A 344 6.14 18.34 3.03
C ILE A 344 5.30 18.07 1.78
N SER A 345 4.43 17.04 1.77
CA SER A 345 3.55 16.78 0.62
C SER A 345 2.56 17.93 0.37
N VAL A 346 2.06 18.57 1.41
CA VAL A 346 1.16 19.72 1.31
C VAL A 346 1.87 20.89 0.61
N ILE A 347 3.16 21.11 0.97
CA ILE A 347 4.01 22.13 0.32
C ILE A 347 4.26 21.74 -1.15
N LEU A 348 4.57 20.49 -1.42
CA LEU A 348 4.79 20.01 -2.79
C LEU A 348 3.51 20.16 -3.64
N ASN A 349 2.34 19.85 -3.09
CA ASN A 349 1.06 20.03 -3.80
C ASN A 349 0.68 21.50 -4.02
N TYR A 350 1.22 22.41 -3.22
CA TYR A 350 1.13 23.85 -3.49
C TYR A 350 1.99 24.27 -4.71
N VAL A 351 3.19 23.66 -4.86
CA VAL A 351 4.18 24.07 -5.88
C VAL A 351 3.99 23.31 -7.20
N MET A 352 3.72 21.98 -7.15
CA MET A 352 3.70 21.09 -8.33
C MET A 352 2.59 20.02 -8.25
N PRO A 353 1.32 20.39 -8.14
CA PRO A 353 0.22 19.47 -7.79
C PRO A 353 0.05 18.26 -8.73
N SER A 354 0.35 18.40 -10.02
CA SER A 354 0.20 17.34 -11.02
C SER A 354 1.23 16.20 -10.91
N GLU A 355 2.38 16.45 -10.27
CA GLU A 355 3.51 15.52 -10.26
C GLU A 355 3.68 14.79 -8.93
N VAL A 356 3.13 15.36 -7.82
CA VAL A 356 3.38 14.88 -6.46
C VAL A 356 2.98 13.43 -6.28
N PHE A 357 1.79 13.02 -6.74
CA PHE A 357 1.32 11.65 -6.58
C PHE A 357 2.28 10.64 -7.23
N THR A 358 2.75 10.92 -8.44
CA THR A 358 3.71 10.05 -9.15
C THR A 358 5.06 10.02 -8.44
N LEU A 359 5.55 11.16 -7.97
CA LEU A 359 6.82 11.26 -7.26
C LEU A 359 6.79 10.45 -5.95
N VAL A 360 5.81 10.71 -5.08
CA VAL A 360 5.76 10.07 -3.76
C VAL A 360 5.42 8.58 -3.86
N SER A 361 4.56 8.16 -4.81
CA SER A 361 4.29 6.74 -5.07
C SER A 361 5.52 6.01 -5.61
N SER A 362 6.37 6.68 -6.40
CA SER A 362 7.63 6.12 -6.88
C SER A 362 8.66 5.97 -5.77
N ILE A 363 8.74 6.95 -4.86
CA ILE A 363 9.58 6.85 -3.65
C ILE A 363 9.11 5.67 -2.78
N ALA A 364 7.81 5.57 -2.52
CA ALA A 364 7.25 4.46 -1.76
C ALA A 364 7.55 3.11 -2.43
N THR A 365 7.37 3.00 -3.75
CA THR A 365 7.71 1.79 -4.52
C THR A 365 9.17 1.42 -4.33
N THR A 366 10.10 2.37 -4.45
CA THR A 366 11.53 2.13 -4.27
C THR A 366 11.86 1.62 -2.87
N CYS A 367 11.23 2.21 -1.84
CA CYS A 367 11.36 1.74 -0.47
C CYS A 367 10.83 0.30 -0.30
N PHE A 368 9.67 -0.03 -0.90
CA PHE A 368 9.13 -1.39 -0.85
C PHE A 368 10.04 -2.41 -1.52
N LEU A 369 10.62 -2.08 -2.67
CA LEU A 369 11.58 -2.99 -3.33
C LEU A 369 12.73 -3.36 -2.39
N PHE A 370 13.25 -2.39 -1.64
CA PHE A 370 14.28 -2.65 -0.64
C PHE A 370 13.76 -3.49 0.53
N ILE A 371 12.62 -3.12 1.13
CA ILE A 371 12.06 -3.80 2.30
C ILE A 371 11.70 -5.25 1.98
N TRP A 372 11.03 -5.49 0.85
CA TRP A 372 10.66 -6.83 0.41
C TRP A 372 11.89 -7.67 0.04
N SER A 373 12.93 -7.04 -0.52
CA SER A 373 14.21 -7.72 -0.75
C SER A 373 14.88 -8.14 0.56
N MET A 374 14.90 -7.25 1.56
CA MET A 374 15.44 -7.57 2.89
C MET A 374 14.65 -8.68 3.58
N LEU A 375 13.33 -8.65 3.49
CA LEU A 375 12.45 -9.68 4.03
C LEU A 375 12.73 -11.05 3.41
N VAL A 376 12.75 -11.13 2.08
CA VAL A 376 13.00 -12.39 1.36
C VAL A 376 14.42 -12.89 1.57
N TYR A 377 15.41 -11.99 1.69
CA TYR A 377 16.79 -12.37 2.02
C TYR A 377 16.90 -12.92 3.45
N THR A 378 16.21 -12.29 4.41
CA THR A 378 16.10 -12.78 5.79
C THR A 378 15.49 -14.19 5.83
N HIS A 379 14.39 -14.40 5.07
CA HIS A 379 13.76 -15.70 4.94
C HIS A 379 14.74 -16.77 4.38
N MET A 380 15.56 -16.43 3.37
CA MET A 380 16.58 -17.35 2.85
C MET A 380 17.63 -17.73 3.91
N LYS A 381 18.05 -16.76 4.75
CA LYS A 381 18.98 -17.01 5.86
C LYS A 381 18.34 -17.89 6.94
N TYR A 382 17.09 -17.59 7.32
CA TYR A 382 16.31 -18.41 8.23
C TYR A 382 16.22 -19.87 7.75
N ARG A 383 15.85 -20.11 6.50
CA ARG A 383 15.73 -21.47 5.93
C ARG A 383 17.03 -22.27 5.94
N LYS A 384 18.18 -21.59 5.88
CA LYS A 384 19.52 -22.21 6.00
C LYS A 384 19.93 -22.47 7.44
N SER A 385 19.24 -21.88 8.43
CA SER A 385 19.53 -22.10 9.86
C SER A 385 19.00 -23.45 10.36
N ILE A 386 19.40 -23.83 11.57
CA ILE A 386 18.93 -25.05 12.24
C ILE A 386 17.41 -24.98 12.51
N LEU A 387 16.91 -23.79 12.88
CA LEU A 387 15.49 -23.56 13.14
C LEU A 387 14.64 -23.74 11.87
N GLY A 388 15.12 -23.25 10.73
CA GLY A 388 14.43 -23.38 9.44
C GLY A 388 14.38 -24.83 8.90
N LYS A 389 15.21 -25.71 9.41
CA LYS A 389 15.18 -27.15 9.06
C LYS A 389 14.11 -27.93 9.85
N LYS A 390 13.65 -27.40 11.00
CA LYS A 390 12.56 -28.01 11.77
C LYS A 390 11.25 -27.87 10.99
N ALA A 391 10.45 -28.92 11.03
CA ALA A 391 9.18 -28.96 10.28
C ALA A 391 8.23 -27.87 10.80
N HIS A 392 7.92 -26.92 9.92
CA HIS A 392 6.93 -25.87 10.12
C HIS A 392 5.78 -26.10 9.13
N SER A 393 4.52 -26.03 9.56
CA SER A 393 3.36 -26.33 8.70
C SER A 393 3.16 -25.28 7.60
N PHE A 394 3.48 -24.02 7.89
CA PHE A 394 3.28 -22.90 6.96
C PHE A 394 4.58 -22.53 6.25
N LYS A 395 4.87 -23.18 5.13
CA LYS A 395 6.09 -22.95 4.34
C LYS A 395 5.82 -22.14 3.09
N MET A 396 6.79 -21.30 2.69
CA MET A 396 6.80 -20.66 1.37
C MET A 396 6.91 -21.74 0.28
N PRO A 397 5.96 -21.81 -0.67
CA PRO A 397 6.01 -22.81 -1.73
C PRO A 397 7.16 -22.57 -2.70
N LEU A 398 7.61 -23.63 -3.38
CA LEU A 398 8.65 -23.60 -4.41
C LEU A 398 10.00 -23.03 -3.94
N TYR A 399 10.30 -23.04 -2.63
CA TYR A 399 11.62 -22.64 -2.14
C TYR A 399 12.73 -23.53 -2.71
N PRO A 400 13.89 -22.99 -3.14
CA PRO A 400 14.30 -21.57 -3.16
C PRO A 400 13.92 -20.80 -4.43
N PHE A 401 13.31 -21.44 -5.40
CA PHE A 401 12.98 -20.83 -6.71
C PHE A 401 12.11 -19.57 -6.55
N SER A 402 11.08 -19.64 -5.69
CA SER A 402 10.18 -18.51 -5.42
C SER A 402 10.93 -17.29 -4.86
N ASN A 403 11.97 -17.47 -4.03
CA ASN A 403 12.80 -16.36 -3.55
C ASN A 403 13.57 -15.69 -4.69
N TYR A 404 14.17 -16.48 -5.60
CA TYR A 404 14.89 -15.92 -6.77
C TYR A 404 13.93 -15.22 -7.73
N LEU A 405 12.71 -15.74 -7.92
CA LEU A 405 11.69 -15.10 -8.73
C LEU A 405 11.30 -13.72 -8.16
N VAL A 406 11.16 -13.61 -6.83
CA VAL A 406 10.92 -12.32 -6.17
C VAL A 406 12.08 -11.35 -6.43
N PHE A 407 13.34 -11.77 -6.27
CA PHE A 407 14.48 -10.89 -6.56
C PHE A 407 14.54 -10.46 -8.03
N LEU A 408 14.25 -11.36 -8.96
CA LEU A 408 14.15 -11.04 -10.38
C LEU A 408 13.09 -9.97 -10.64
N TYR A 409 11.93 -10.11 -10.01
CA TYR A 409 10.87 -9.10 -10.08
C TYR A 409 11.30 -7.74 -9.49
N MET A 410 11.98 -7.73 -8.32
CA MET A 410 12.50 -6.49 -7.73
C MET A 410 13.49 -5.79 -8.66
N ALA A 411 14.42 -6.55 -9.26
CA ALA A 411 15.36 -6.03 -10.24
C ALA A 411 14.64 -5.49 -11.48
N PHE A 412 13.63 -6.20 -11.98
CA PHE A 412 12.78 -5.75 -13.08
C PHE A 412 12.11 -4.41 -12.77
N VAL A 413 11.47 -4.25 -11.60
CA VAL A 413 10.80 -2.99 -11.23
C VAL A 413 11.81 -1.86 -11.03
N CYS A 414 13.03 -2.13 -10.54
CA CYS A 414 14.12 -1.13 -10.53
C CYS A 414 14.44 -0.62 -11.95
N VAL A 415 14.50 -1.52 -12.93
CA VAL A 415 14.70 -1.14 -14.35
C VAL A 415 13.50 -0.31 -14.84
N VAL A 416 12.28 -0.69 -14.51
CA VAL A 416 11.06 0.08 -14.85
C VAL A 416 11.13 1.50 -14.31
N LEU A 417 11.46 1.68 -13.03
CA LEU A 417 11.63 2.99 -12.39
C LEU A 417 12.71 3.84 -13.10
N PHE A 418 13.79 3.21 -13.55
CA PHE A 418 14.85 3.90 -14.27
C PHE A 418 14.43 4.35 -15.67
N LEU A 419 13.63 3.54 -16.36
CA LEU A 419 13.14 3.83 -17.73
C LEU A 419 12.06 4.91 -17.75
N GLY A 420 11.26 5.02 -16.69
CA GLY A 420 10.22 6.05 -16.56
C GLY A 420 10.86 7.42 -16.30
N LYS A 421 10.45 8.45 -17.08
CA LYS A 421 11.00 9.81 -16.92
C LYS A 421 10.62 10.39 -15.54
N ASP A 422 9.37 10.24 -15.14
CA ASP A 422 8.82 10.83 -13.92
C ASP A 422 9.17 10.02 -12.66
N THR A 423 9.53 8.74 -12.83
CA THR A 423 9.83 7.83 -11.72
C THR A 423 11.34 7.72 -11.44
N ARG A 424 12.18 8.06 -12.41
CA ARG A 424 13.65 7.92 -12.33
C ARG A 424 14.25 8.71 -11.17
N ILE A 425 13.73 9.89 -10.87
CA ILE A 425 14.23 10.75 -9.79
C ILE A 425 14.15 10.05 -8.43
N ALA A 426 13.07 9.32 -8.16
CA ALA A 426 12.91 8.56 -6.93
C ALA A 426 14.00 7.50 -6.76
N LEU A 427 14.32 6.78 -7.85
CA LEU A 427 15.38 5.77 -7.82
C LEU A 427 16.77 6.40 -7.66
N LEU A 428 17.05 7.53 -8.32
CA LEU A 428 18.34 8.22 -8.24
C LEU A 428 18.60 8.85 -6.88
N LEU A 429 17.55 9.22 -6.11
CA LEU A 429 17.68 9.71 -4.74
C LEU A 429 17.90 8.59 -3.73
N THR A 430 17.63 7.36 -4.07
CA THR A 430 17.75 6.20 -3.16
C THR A 430 19.16 6.01 -2.59
N PRO A 431 20.26 6.08 -3.37
CA PRO A 431 21.61 6.00 -2.83
C PRO A 431 21.91 7.08 -1.80
N VAL A 432 21.40 8.29 -1.98
CA VAL A 432 21.57 9.41 -1.02
C VAL A 432 20.91 9.06 0.31
N TRP A 433 19.71 8.49 0.29
CA TRP A 433 19.01 8.00 1.48
C TRP A 433 19.84 6.96 2.24
N PHE A 434 20.36 5.95 1.55
CA PHE A 434 21.16 4.90 2.19
C PHE A 434 22.49 5.40 2.70
N LEU A 435 23.15 6.31 1.98
CA LEU A 435 24.38 6.95 2.46
C LEU A 435 24.14 7.76 3.74
N LEU A 436 23.04 8.52 3.79
CA LEU A 436 22.64 9.28 4.97
C LEU A 436 22.39 8.33 6.16
N LEU A 437 21.67 7.23 5.97
CA LEU A 437 21.44 6.25 7.03
C LEU A 437 22.74 5.58 7.52
N LEU A 438 23.65 5.28 6.58
CA LEU A 438 24.96 4.73 6.93
C LEU A 438 25.80 5.71 7.75
N LEU A 439 25.81 7.00 7.38
CA LEU A 439 26.49 8.03 8.13
C LEU A 439 25.89 8.16 9.55
N ILE A 440 24.58 8.24 9.67
CA ILE A 440 23.90 8.31 10.98
C ILE A 440 24.23 7.08 11.83
N TYR A 441 24.28 5.90 11.24
CA TYR A 441 24.62 4.67 11.96
C TYR A 441 26.03 4.67 12.50
N HIS A 442 27.01 5.24 11.78
CA HIS A 442 28.41 5.32 12.22
C HIS A 442 28.67 6.45 13.23
N MET A 443 27.81 7.47 13.27
CA MET A 443 27.90 8.58 14.23
C MET A 443 27.26 8.25 15.59
N LYS A 444 26.56 7.14 15.69
CA LYS A 444 25.87 6.63 16.87
C LYS A 444 26.75 5.75 17.73
#